data_7b993dfe7136d87e48b10efe08c8a7e8
#
_entry.id   7b993dfe7136d87e48b10efe08c8a7e8
#
_cell.length_a   1.000
_cell.length_b   1.000
_cell.length_c   1.000
_cell.angle_alpha   90.00
_cell.angle_beta   90.00
_cell.angle_gamma   90.00
#
_symmetry.space_group_name_H-M   'P 1'
#
loop_
_entity.id
_entity.type
_entity.pdbx_description
1 polymer ?
#
loop_
_entity_poly.entity_id
_entity_poly.type
_entity_poly.pdbx_seq_one_letter_code
_entity_poly.pdbx_strand_id
1 'polypeptide(L)'
;MSAPSRTTVRMSGHERREQLLDVTRGIVIRDGFHGVSIEAVARDAGITRPVVYGHFRDLGELLEALIEREAGLALAQLAPILPGDLAKGDARELLIAGLRGYLEAAEANPDTWRLVLMPPDGAPASLREHIASGRDAVIAHLAAAVRPGLVPHREPPDPELAARMLSAASDEAVRLLLTDPERYPVERLLANADWALDVLIGGDESRR
;
A
#
# COMPACT_ATOMS: atom_id res chain seq x y z
N MET A 1 31.91 39.75 -18.14
CA MET A 1 30.63 39.22 -17.67
C MET A 1 30.87 37.78 -17.25
N SER A 2 31.07 37.52 -15.93
CA SER A 2 31.29 36.19 -15.39
C SER A 2 29.94 35.51 -15.18
N ALA A 3 29.78 34.31 -15.74
CA ALA A 3 28.61 33.47 -15.52
C ALA A 3 28.57 33.01 -14.05
N PRO A 4 27.40 32.96 -13.40
CA PRO A 4 27.31 32.46 -12.04
C PRO A 4 27.59 30.95 -12.00
N SER A 5 28.59 30.57 -11.21
CA SER A 5 28.86 29.16 -10.86
C SER A 5 27.62 28.56 -10.21
N ARG A 6 26.98 27.60 -10.87
CA ARG A 6 25.94 26.76 -10.26
C ARG A 6 26.61 25.97 -9.14
N THR A 7 26.42 26.40 -7.91
CA THR A 7 26.78 25.63 -6.73
C THR A 7 25.91 24.38 -6.73
N THR A 8 26.45 23.24 -7.16
CA THR A 8 25.79 21.93 -7.04
C THR A 8 25.73 21.63 -5.55
N VAL A 9 24.57 21.82 -4.92
CA VAL A 9 24.37 21.43 -3.53
C VAL A 9 24.68 19.94 -3.42
N ARG A 10 25.69 19.60 -2.62
CA ARG A 10 26.11 18.22 -2.41
C ARG A 10 25.01 17.51 -1.63
N MET A 11 24.37 16.52 -2.24
CA MET A 11 23.37 15.68 -1.63
C MET A 11 23.92 15.00 -0.37
N SER A 12 23.15 15.01 0.73
CA SER A 12 23.51 14.32 1.97
C SER A 12 23.55 12.81 1.78
N GLY A 13 24.16 12.09 2.70
CA GLY A 13 24.19 10.63 2.68
C GLY A 13 22.79 10.01 2.75
N HIS A 14 21.90 10.62 3.56
CA HIS A 14 20.50 10.18 3.66
C HIS A 14 19.74 10.40 2.35
N GLU A 15 19.79 11.60 1.78
CA GLU A 15 19.13 11.89 0.49
C GLU A 15 19.63 10.97 -0.62
N ARG A 16 20.93 10.64 -0.64
CA ARG A 16 21.51 9.70 -1.60
C ARG A 16 20.97 8.28 -1.40
N ARG A 17 20.85 7.84 -0.15
CA ARG A 17 20.26 6.53 0.17
C ARG A 17 18.82 6.44 -0.32
N GLU A 18 18.00 7.46 -0.04
CA GLU A 18 16.60 7.52 -0.51
C GLU A 18 16.53 7.53 -2.05
N GLN A 19 17.35 8.31 -2.72
CA GLN A 19 17.44 8.31 -4.19
C GLN A 19 17.73 6.90 -4.74
N LEU A 20 18.65 6.16 -4.11
CA LEU A 20 19.00 4.81 -4.54
C LEU A 20 17.82 3.84 -4.36
N LEU A 21 17.07 3.97 -3.27
CA LEU A 21 15.86 3.19 -3.05
C LEU A 21 14.76 3.52 -4.07
N ASP A 22 14.56 4.80 -4.41
CA ASP A 22 13.60 5.22 -5.44
C ASP A 22 13.95 4.68 -6.82
N VAL A 23 15.23 4.77 -7.20
CA VAL A 23 15.73 4.19 -8.46
C VAL A 23 15.52 2.68 -8.48
N THR A 24 15.84 2.00 -7.38
CA THR A 24 15.66 0.54 -7.26
C THR A 24 14.19 0.16 -7.39
N ARG A 25 13.26 0.90 -6.73
CA ARG A 25 11.82 0.70 -6.89
C ARG A 25 11.39 0.85 -8.33
N GLY A 26 11.85 1.89 -9.03
CA GLY A 26 11.57 2.11 -10.44
C GLY A 26 12.01 0.94 -11.34
N ILE A 27 13.19 0.34 -11.07
CA ILE A 27 13.68 -0.85 -11.77
C ILE A 27 12.78 -2.06 -11.46
N VAL A 28 12.43 -2.29 -10.20
CA VAL A 28 11.53 -3.40 -9.80
C VAL A 28 10.18 -3.31 -10.50
N ILE A 29 9.58 -2.14 -10.56
CA ILE A 29 8.27 -1.94 -11.22
C ILE A 29 8.36 -2.15 -12.72
N ARG A 30 9.43 -1.70 -13.36
CA ARG A 30 9.62 -1.80 -14.83
C ARG A 30 10.06 -3.18 -15.29
N ASP A 31 11.04 -3.76 -14.60
CA ASP A 31 11.80 -4.93 -15.07
C ASP A 31 11.68 -6.14 -14.13
N GLY A 32 10.93 -6.03 -13.02
CA GLY A 32 10.86 -7.04 -11.97
C GLY A 32 12.12 -7.09 -11.10
N PHE A 33 12.11 -7.95 -10.08
CA PHE A 33 13.26 -8.14 -9.19
C PHE A 33 14.50 -8.68 -9.91
N HIS A 34 14.32 -9.42 -11.00
CA HIS A 34 15.43 -9.93 -11.82
C HIS A 34 16.18 -8.84 -12.57
N GLY A 35 15.55 -7.69 -12.83
CA GLY A 35 16.18 -6.54 -13.48
C GLY A 35 17.10 -5.75 -12.55
N VAL A 36 17.05 -5.98 -11.26
CA VAL A 36 17.84 -5.21 -10.29
C VAL A 36 19.26 -5.76 -10.19
N SER A 37 20.23 -4.89 -10.41
CA SER A 37 21.65 -5.13 -10.15
C SER A 37 22.32 -3.83 -9.69
N ILE A 38 23.45 -3.93 -8.99
CA ILE A 38 24.21 -2.72 -8.58
C ILE A 38 24.60 -1.88 -9.80
N GLU A 39 24.87 -2.52 -10.94
CA GLU A 39 25.17 -1.85 -12.22
C GLU A 39 23.95 -1.09 -12.75
N ALA A 40 22.76 -1.70 -12.73
CA ALA A 40 21.53 -1.07 -13.19
C ALA A 40 21.17 0.13 -12.30
N VAL A 41 21.24 -0.04 -10.97
CA VAL A 41 20.97 1.02 -10.00
C VAL A 41 21.97 2.18 -10.15
N ALA A 42 23.27 1.91 -10.27
CA ALA A 42 24.29 2.93 -10.45
C ALA A 42 24.06 3.72 -11.75
N ARG A 43 23.76 3.01 -12.86
CA ARG A 43 23.48 3.61 -14.16
C ARG A 43 22.25 4.52 -14.12
N ASP A 44 21.14 4.01 -13.60
CA ASP A 44 19.86 4.74 -13.56
C ASP A 44 19.89 5.90 -12.56
N ALA A 45 20.71 5.81 -11.49
CA ALA A 45 20.97 6.89 -10.55
C ALA A 45 22.00 7.92 -11.06
N GLY A 46 22.67 7.67 -12.20
CA GLY A 46 23.71 8.54 -12.76
C GLY A 46 24.98 8.63 -11.90
N ILE A 47 25.34 7.54 -11.19
CA ILE A 47 26.51 7.47 -10.31
C ILE A 47 27.36 6.23 -10.61
N THR A 48 28.47 6.08 -9.88
CA THR A 48 29.35 4.91 -10.00
C THR A 48 29.02 3.85 -8.96
N ARG A 49 29.30 2.55 -9.28
CA ARG A 49 29.10 1.44 -8.34
C ARG A 49 29.74 1.64 -6.96
N PRO A 50 30.98 2.16 -6.82
CA PRO A 50 31.54 2.44 -5.50
C PRO A 50 30.68 3.38 -4.64
N VAL A 51 29.93 4.31 -5.23
CA VAL A 51 29.01 5.17 -4.49
C VAL A 51 27.81 4.37 -3.97
N VAL A 52 27.26 3.43 -4.75
CA VAL A 52 26.21 2.51 -4.27
C VAL A 52 26.72 1.68 -3.11
N TYR A 53 27.92 1.08 -3.24
CA TYR A 53 28.55 0.31 -2.17
C TYR A 53 28.89 1.14 -0.91
N GLY A 54 28.98 2.44 -1.02
CA GLY A 54 29.10 3.36 0.13
C GLY A 54 27.83 3.45 0.97
N HIS A 55 26.66 3.02 0.45
CA HIS A 55 25.36 3.05 1.12
C HIS A 55 24.78 1.67 1.42
N PHE A 56 25.13 0.67 0.61
CA PHE A 56 24.63 -0.70 0.75
C PHE A 56 25.78 -1.67 0.51
N ARG A 57 25.99 -2.57 1.42
CA ARG A 57 27.08 -3.56 1.41
C ARG A 57 27.02 -4.48 0.18
N ASP A 58 25.79 -4.85 -0.21
CA ASP A 58 25.50 -5.73 -1.33
C ASP A 58 24.08 -5.48 -1.89
N LEU A 59 23.73 -6.21 -2.94
CA LEU A 59 22.38 -6.13 -3.55
C LEU A 59 21.28 -6.61 -2.58
N GLY A 60 21.57 -7.58 -1.74
CA GLY A 60 20.63 -8.10 -0.76
C GLY A 60 20.22 -7.04 0.25
N GLU A 61 21.18 -6.30 0.81
CA GLU A 61 20.92 -5.19 1.73
C GLU A 61 20.13 -4.07 1.06
N LEU A 62 20.41 -3.75 -0.20
CA LEU A 62 19.66 -2.74 -0.96
C LEU A 62 18.20 -3.16 -1.15
N LEU A 63 17.95 -4.41 -1.54
CA LEU A 63 16.59 -4.94 -1.72
C LEU A 63 15.83 -5.04 -0.39
N GLU A 64 16.48 -5.47 0.68
CA GLU A 64 15.87 -5.55 2.00
C GLU A 64 15.46 -4.15 2.50
N ALA A 65 16.34 -3.16 2.37
CA ALA A 65 16.04 -1.78 2.72
C ALA A 65 14.88 -1.18 1.88
N LEU A 66 14.78 -1.54 0.60
CA LEU A 66 13.64 -1.15 -0.24
C LEU A 66 12.34 -1.76 0.29
N ILE A 67 12.33 -3.07 0.56
CA ILE A 67 11.17 -3.82 1.04
C ILE A 67 10.68 -3.25 2.37
N GLU A 68 11.58 -3.06 3.32
CA GLU A 68 11.29 -2.49 4.63
C GLU A 68 10.67 -1.09 4.51
N ARG A 69 11.26 -0.23 3.65
CA ARG A 69 10.74 1.12 3.40
C ARG A 69 9.33 1.09 2.80
N GLU A 70 9.11 0.34 1.74
CA GLU A 70 7.81 0.32 1.03
C GLU A 70 6.71 -0.31 1.90
N ALA A 71 7.02 -1.38 2.65
CA ALA A 71 6.08 -1.97 3.60
C ALA A 71 5.74 -0.98 4.73
N GLY A 72 6.73 -0.28 5.26
CA GLY A 72 6.53 0.76 6.27
C GLY A 72 5.69 1.93 5.77
N LEU A 73 5.93 2.40 4.53
CA LEU A 73 5.14 3.45 3.89
C LEU A 73 3.67 3.03 3.70
N ALA A 74 3.43 1.80 3.22
CA ALA A 74 2.07 1.29 3.06
C ALA A 74 1.31 1.23 4.39
N LEU A 75 1.93 0.71 5.45
CA LEU A 75 1.32 0.66 6.78
C LEU A 75 1.09 2.05 7.37
N ALA A 76 2.03 2.99 7.19
CA ALA A 76 1.88 4.37 7.66
C ALA A 76 0.72 5.10 6.95
N GLN A 77 0.45 4.79 5.69
CA GLN A 77 -0.68 5.33 4.94
C GLN A 77 -2.02 4.71 5.38
N LEU A 78 -2.04 3.42 5.73
CA LEU A 78 -3.25 2.75 6.21
C LEU A 78 -3.63 3.14 7.63
N ALA A 79 -2.69 3.32 8.52
CA ALA A 79 -2.94 3.53 9.95
C ALA A 79 -3.99 4.62 10.26
N PRO A 80 -3.98 5.81 9.63
CA PRO A 80 -4.95 6.87 9.91
C PRO A 80 -6.34 6.63 9.31
N ILE A 81 -6.48 5.73 8.33
CA ILE A 81 -7.72 5.49 7.58
C ILE A 81 -8.42 4.19 7.99
N LEU A 82 -7.76 3.33 8.76
CA LEU A 82 -8.40 2.14 9.30
C LEU A 82 -9.56 2.54 10.23
N PRO A 83 -10.75 1.98 10.04
CA PRO A 83 -11.91 2.32 10.85
C PRO A 83 -11.65 1.96 12.31
N GLY A 84 -12.10 2.84 13.22
CA GLY A 84 -12.11 2.57 14.65
C GLY A 84 -13.24 1.59 15.03
N ASP A 85 -13.82 1.80 16.22
CA ASP A 85 -14.96 1.02 16.69
C ASP A 85 -16.22 1.38 15.87
N LEU A 86 -16.65 0.47 15.00
CA LEU A 86 -17.80 0.66 14.10
C LEU A 86 -19.13 0.81 14.85
N ALA A 87 -19.21 0.38 16.11
CA ALA A 87 -20.42 0.58 16.94
C ALA A 87 -20.59 2.04 17.40
N LYS A 88 -19.56 2.87 17.30
CA LYS A 88 -19.60 4.28 17.75
C LYS A 88 -20.05 5.27 16.68
N GLY A 89 -20.45 4.79 15.51
CA GLY A 89 -20.88 5.62 14.39
C GLY A 89 -21.71 4.84 13.39
N ASP A 90 -21.95 5.45 12.23
CA ASP A 90 -22.51 4.71 11.09
C ASP A 90 -21.42 3.82 10.49
N ALA A 91 -21.58 2.50 10.67
CA ALA A 91 -20.59 1.52 10.17
C ALA A 91 -20.38 1.62 8.67
N ARG A 92 -21.45 1.92 7.89
CA ARG A 92 -21.38 2.10 6.44
C ARG A 92 -20.53 3.32 6.09
N GLU A 93 -20.80 4.48 6.72
CA GLU A 93 -20.03 5.70 6.49
C GLU A 93 -18.56 5.50 6.85
N LEU A 94 -18.26 4.87 7.97
CA LEU A 94 -16.89 4.59 8.42
C LEU A 94 -16.14 3.64 7.46
N LEU A 95 -16.79 2.60 6.96
CA LEU A 95 -16.20 1.67 5.99
C LEU A 95 -15.96 2.32 4.63
N ILE A 96 -16.91 3.14 4.15
CA ILE A 96 -16.74 3.89 2.89
C ILE A 96 -15.63 4.94 3.03
N ALA A 97 -15.55 5.64 4.16
CA ALA A 97 -14.46 6.59 4.42
C ALA A 97 -13.08 5.89 4.45
N GLY A 98 -12.99 4.73 5.09
CA GLY A 98 -11.77 3.92 5.09
C GLY A 98 -11.36 3.46 3.69
N LEU A 99 -12.31 2.95 2.89
CA LEU A 99 -12.06 2.54 1.51
C LEU A 99 -11.62 3.74 0.64
N ARG A 100 -12.28 4.90 0.79
CA ARG A 100 -11.89 6.13 0.09
C ARG A 100 -10.43 6.50 0.39
N GLY A 101 -10.07 6.57 1.67
CA GLY A 101 -8.69 6.87 2.07
C GLY A 101 -7.67 5.87 1.52
N TYR A 102 -8.03 4.58 1.43
CA TYR A 102 -7.17 3.56 0.85
C TYR A 102 -6.97 3.74 -0.67
N LEU A 103 -8.05 4.02 -1.40
CA LEU A 103 -7.97 4.32 -2.84
C LEU A 103 -7.16 5.57 -3.13
N GLU A 104 -7.37 6.67 -2.38
CA GLU A 104 -6.61 7.91 -2.48
C GLU A 104 -5.12 7.71 -2.15
N ALA A 105 -4.80 6.92 -1.13
CA ALA A 105 -3.42 6.56 -0.81
C ALA A 105 -2.75 5.78 -1.95
N ALA A 106 -3.49 4.89 -2.61
CA ALA A 106 -3.00 4.12 -3.75
C ALA A 106 -2.80 4.99 -5.00
N GLU A 107 -3.68 5.95 -5.27
CA GLU A 107 -3.49 6.93 -6.35
C GLU A 107 -2.27 7.83 -6.11
N ALA A 108 -2.07 8.27 -4.87
CA ALA A 108 -0.93 9.11 -4.51
C ALA A 108 0.41 8.37 -4.56
N ASN A 109 0.44 7.06 -4.33
CA ASN A 109 1.65 6.24 -4.24
C ASN A 109 1.51 4.91 -5.00
N PRO A 110 1.24 4.93 -6.32
CA PRO A 110 0.86 3.73 -7.06
C PRO A 110 1.95 2.65 -7.07
N ASP A 111 3.23 3.03 -7.08
CA ASP A 111 4.33 2.07 -7.12
C ASP A 111 4.49 1.29 -5.82
N THR A 112 4.32 1.95 -4.67
CA THR A 112 4.30 1.28 -3.36
C THR A 112 3.18 0.24 -3.30
N TRP A 113 1.97 0.62 -3.72
CA TRP A 113 0.81 -0.27 -3.67
C TRP A 113 0.84 -1.37 -4.73
N ARG A 114 1.45 -1.13 -5.91
CA ARG A 114 1.75 -2.21 -6.86
C ARG A 114 2.69 -3.23 -6.27
N LEU A 115 3.75 -2.79 -5.60
CA LEU A 115 4.72 -3.69 -4.96
C LEU A 115 4.07 -4.55 -3.87
N VAL A 116 3.15 -3.99 -3.07
CA VAL A 116 2.49 -4.68 -1.96
C VAL A 116 1.38 -5.61 -2.45
N LEU A 117 0.52 -5.16 -3.38
CA LEU A 117 -0.68 -5.91 -3.79
C LEU A 117 -0.47 -6.79 -5.02
N MET A 118 0.49 -6.44 -5.87
CA MET A 118 0.79 -7.11 -7.13
C MET A 118 2.32 -7.30 -7.26
N PRO A 119 2.96 -7.99 -6.30
CA PRO A 119 4.41 -8.12 -6.30
C PRO A 119 4.89 -8.73 -7.62
N PRO A 120 5.90 -8.11 -8.28
CA PRO A 120 6.46 -8.64 -9.51
C PRO A 120 7.08 -10.03 -9.33
N ASP A 121 7.21 -10.75 -10.45
CA ASP A 121 7.89 -12.05 -10.47
C ASP A 121 9.30 -11.98 -9.88
N GLY A 122 9.69 -13.04 -9.18
CA GLY A 122 10.99 -13.10 -8.52
C GLY A 122 11.07 -12.34 -7.20
N ALA A 123 9.93 -11.91 -6.63
CA ALA A 123 9.89 -11.24 -5.34
C ALA A 123 10.57 -12.11 -4.24
N PRO A 124 11.49 -11.52 -3.45
CA PRO A 124 12.17 -12.22 -2.36
C PRO A 124 11.19 -12.74 -1.30
N ALA A 125 11.60 -13.74 -0.53
CA ALA A 125 10.80 -14.28 0.57
C ALA A 125 10.49 -13.20 1.61
N SER A 126 11.46 -12.35 1.93
CA SER A 126 11.31 -11.23 2.87
C SER A 126 10.18 -10.28 2.48
N LEU A 127 9.99 -9.96 1.19
CA LEU A 127 8.85 -9.16 0.76
C LEU A 127 7.53 -9.84 1.10
N ARG A 128 7.40 -11.14 0.81
CA ARG A 128 6.17 -11.90 1.13
C ARG A 128 5.90 -11.95 2.64
N GLU A 129 6.95 -12.08 3.45
CA GLU A 129 6.87 -12.08 4.91
C GLU A 129 6.42 -10.71 5.45
N HIS A 130 6.98 -9.61 4.95
CA HIS A 130 6.56 -8.26 5.33
C HIS A 130 5.11 -7.98 4.94
N ILE A 131 4.70 -8.36 3.71
CA ILE A 131 3.31 -8.22 3.26
C ILE A 131 2.36 -9.05 4.13
N ALA A 132 2.71 -10.30 4.45
CA ALA A 132 1.89 -11.18 5.30
C ALA A 132 1.73 -10.60 6.71
N SER A 133 2.83 -10.18 7.34
CA SER A 133 2.81 -9.56 8.68
C SER A 133 1.99 -8.27 8.71
N GLY A 134 2.15 -7.39 7.71
CA GLY A 134 1.36 -6.17 7.59
C GLY A 134 -0.12 -6.46 7.41
N ARG A 135 -0.47 -7.44 6.58
CA ARG A 135 -1.85 -7.90 6.37
C ARG A 135 -2.46 -8.45 7.65
N ASP A 136 -1.75 -9.27 8.40
CA ASP A 136 -2.25 -9.82 9.66
C ASP A 136 -2.53 -8.72 10.69
N ALA A 137 -1.70 -7.67 10.76
CA ALA A 137 -1.94 -6.50 11.61
C ALA A 137 -3.22 -5.74 11.20
N VAL A 138 -3.44 -5.52 9.90
CA VAL A 138 -4.66 -4.88 9.37
C VAL A 138 -5.89 -5.74 9.66
N ILE A 139 -5.83 -7.05 9.44
CA ILE A 139 -6.93 -7.97 9.72
C ILE A 139 -7.27 -7.99 11.20
N ALA A 140 -6.28 -8.03 12.10
CA ALA A 140 -6.52 -7.99 13.53
C ALA A 140 -7.23 -6.69 13.95
N HIS A 141 -6.82 -5.54 13.39
CA HIS A 141 -7.47 -4.26 13.62
C HIS A 141 -8.93 -4.25 13.12
N LEU A 142 -9.18 -4.68 11.88
CA LEU A 142 -10.52 -4.77 11.30
C LEU A 142 -11.40 -5.76 12.07
N ALA A 143 -10.86 -6.89 12.53
CA ALA A 143 -11.61 -7.86 13.33
C ALA A 143 -12.09 -7.26 14.65
N ALA A 144 -11.25 -6.45 15.30
CA ALA A 144 -11.64 -5.70 16.49
C ALA A 144 -12.74 -4.67 16.19
N ALA A 145 -12.63 -3.96 15.05
CA ALA A 145 -13.58 -2.95 14.61
C ALA A 145 -14.97 -3.54 14.27
N VAL A 146 -15.02 -4.71 13.60
CA VAL A 146 -16.28 -5.36 13.19
C VAL A 146 -16.93 -6.22 14.28
N ARG A 147 -16.19 -6.54 15.36
CA ARG A 147 -16.69 -7.41 16.46
C ARG A 147 -18.02 -6.97 17.05
N PRO A 148 -18.30 -5.67 17.29
CA PRO A 148 -19.58 -5.21 17.82
C PRO A 148 -20.75 -5.38 16.84
N GLY A 149 -20.46 -5.73 15.59
CA GLY A 149 -21.42 -5.87 14.49
C GLY A 149 -21.50 -4.65 13.58
N LEU A 150 -21.80 -4.91 12.31
CA LEU A 150 -22.08 -3.89 11.30
C LEU A 150 -23.55 -3.42 11.36
N VAL A 151 -24.39 -4.22 12.00
CA VAL A 151 -25.80 -3.94 12.27
C VAL A 151 -26.00 -4.00 13.78
N PRO A 152 -26.74 -3.05 14.39
CA PRO A 152 -27.00 -3.05 15.82
C PRO A 152 -27.52 -4.41 16.32
N HIS A 153 -26.89 -4.91 17.38
CA HIS A 153 -27.25 -6.21 18.01
C HIS A 153 -27.04 -7.46 17.14
N ARG A 154 -26.25 -7.36 16.06
CA ARG A 154 -25.93 -8.50 15.20
C ARG A 154 -24.42 -8.63 15.02
N GLU A 155 -23.78 -9.31 15.97
CA GLU A 155 -22.37 -9.65 15.88
C GLU A 155 -22.09 -10.63 14.74
N PRO A 156 -20.94 -10.48 14.02
CA PRO A 156 -20.56 -11.48 13.04
C PRO A 156 -20.23 -12.80 13.73
N PRO A 157 -20.61 -13.96 13.15
CA PRO A 157 -20.30 -15.27 13.72
C PRO A 157 -18.79 -15.54 13.83
N ASP A 158 -18.01 -14.91 12.97
CA ASP A 158 -16.55 -14.96 12.95
C ASP A 158 -16.01 -13.57 12.54
N PRO A 159 -15.59 -12.74 13.52
CA PRO A 159 -15.06 -11.41 13.24
C PRO A 159 -13.76 -11.42 12.42
N GLU A 160 -12.90 -12.44 12.59
CA GLU A 160 -11.67 -12.55 11.81
C GLU A 160 -11.99 -12.84 10.33
N LEU A 161 -12.86 -13.77 10.06
CA LEU A 161 -13.28 -14.08 8.68
C LEU A 161 -13.98 -12.89 8.03
N ALA A 162 -14.83 -12.17 8.75
CA ALA A 162 -15.47 -10.95 8.27
C ALA A 162 -14.43 -9.88 7.91
N ALA A 163 -13.42 -9.66 8.76
CA ALA A 163 -12.32 -8.74 8.51
C ALA A 163 -11.50 -9.16 7.26
N ARG A 164 -11.22 -10.45 7.10
CA ARG A 164 -10.52 -10.97 5.91
C ARG A 164 -11.30 -10.72 4.63
N MET A 165 -12.61 -10.88 4.64
CA MET A 165 -13.48 -10.63 3.49
C MET A 165 -13.49 -9.12 3.15
N LEU A 166 -13.61 -8.24 4.13
CA LEU A 166 -13.55 -6.79 3.94
C LEU A 166 -12.20 -6.36 3.37
N SER A 167 -11.09 -6.84 3.96
CA SER A 167 -9.74 -6.57 3.47
C SER A 167 -9.56 -7.04 2.03
N ALA A 168 -10.01 -8.24 1.69
CA ALA A 168 -9.90 -8.79 0.34
C ALA A 168 -10.69 -7.97 -0.69
N ALA A 169 -11.89 -7.52 -0.35
CA ALA A 169 -12.71 -6.66 -1.22
C ALA A 169 -12.03 -5.28 -1.43
N SER A 170 -11.47 -4.69 -0.37
CA SER A 170 -10.74 -3.42 -0.45
C SER A 170 -9.46 -3.55 -1.27
N ASP A 171 -8.68 -4.63 -1.06
CA ASP A 171 -7.47 -4.93 -1.84
C ASP A 171 -7.81 -5.10 -3.33
N GLU A 172 -8.92 -5.76 -3.65
CA GLU A 172 -9.36 -5.92 -5.05
C GLU A 172 -9.76 -4.58 -5.67
N ALA A 173 -10.46 -3.71 -4.94
CA ALA A 173 -10.80 -2.38 -5.42
C ALA A 173 -9.53 -1.58 -5.77
N VAL A 174 -8.49 -1.64 -4.90
CA VAL A 174 -7.21 -0.99 -5.17
C VAL A 174 -6.49 -1.62 -6.36
N ARG A 175 -6.50 -2.95 -6.52
CA ARG A 175 -5.91 -3.60 -7.72
C ARG A 175 -6.58 -3.17 -9.02
N LEU A 176 -7.90 -3.07 -9.03
CA LEU A 176 -8.66 -2.59 -10.19
C LEU A 176 -8.29 -1.15 -10.53
N LEU A 177 -8.22 -0.26 -9.54
CA LEU A 177 -7.77 1.12 -9.72
C LEU A 177 -6.36 1.20 -10.30
N LEU A 178 -5.41 0.44 -9.74
CA LEU A 178 -4.01 0.46 -10.17
C LEU A 178 -3.78 -0.17 -11.56
N THR A 179 -4.68 -1.08 -11.98
CA THR A 179 -4.56 -1.79 -13.26
C THR A 179 -5.19 -1.00 -14.42
N ASP A 180 -6.37 -0.41 -14.19
CA ASP A 180 -7.13 0.30 -15.22
C ASP A 180 -7.94 1.45 -14.58
N PRO A 181 -7.27 2.58 -14.24
CA PRO A 181 -7.90 3.71 -13.54
C PRO A 181 -9.00 4.40 -14.36
N GLU A 182 -8.92 4.35 -15.71
CA GLU A 182 -9.98 4.92 -16.56
C GLU A 182 -11.27 4.09 -16.47
N ARG A 183 -11.15 2.79 -16.39
CA ARG A 183 -12.29 1.88 -16.26
C ARG A 183 -12.82 1.81 -14.83
N TYR A 184 -11.94 1.91 -13.83
CA TYR A 184 -12.26 1.75 -12.42
C TYR A 184 -11.83 2.97 -11.59
N PRO A 185 -12.35 4.18 -11.89
CA PRO A 185 -12.05 5.38 -11.10
C PRO A 185 -12.60 5.25 -9.66
N VAL A 186 -12.03 6.01 -8.74
CA VAL A 186 -12.35 5.98 -7.30
C VAL A 186 -13.86 6.08 -7.06
N GLU A 187 -14.55 7.01 -7.73
CA GLU A 187 -15.99 7.23 -7.55
C GLU A 187 -16.84 6.02 -7.94
N ARG A 188 -16.44 5.30 -8.99
CA ARG A 188 -17.14 4.08 -9.42
C ARG A 188 -16.98 2.96 -8.42
N LEU A 189 -15.77 2.78 -7.89
CA LEU A 189 -15.47 1.77 -6.88
C LEU A 189 -16.22 2.05 -5.59
N LEU A 190 -16.25 3.30 -5.14
CA LEU A 190 -16.98 3.74 -3.94
C LEU A 190 -18.48 3.59 -4.11
N ALA A 191 -19.06 3.99 -5.23
CA ALA A 191 -20.49 3.85 -5.48
C ALA A 191 -20.94 2.39 -5.45
N ASN A 192 -20.12 1.47 -5.99
CA ASN A 192 -20.41 0.04 -5.94
C ASN A 192 -20.26 -0.54 -4.52
N ALA A 193 -19.24 -0.12 -3.77
CA ALA A 193 -19.05 -0.52 -2.38
C ALA A 193 -20.20 -0.02 -1.49
N ASP A 194 -20.63 1.21 -1.69
CA ASP A 194 -21.74 1.83 -0.98
C ASP A 194 -23.06 1.08 -1.22
N TRP A 195 -23.37 0.77 -2.49
CA TRP A 195 -24.52 -0.07 -2.84
C TRP A 195 -24.45 -1.47 -2.20
N ALA A 196 -23.27 -2.11 -2.23
CA ALA A 196 -23.11 -3.44 -1.64
C ALA A 196 -23.33 -3.45 -0.13
N LEU A 197 -22.80 -2.44 0.56
CA LEU A 197 -23.00 -2.26 2.00
C LEU A 197 -24.47 -1.96 2.33
N ASP A 198 -25.17 -1.16 1.53
CA ASP A 198 -26.59 -0.88 1.69
C ASP A 198 -27.42 -2.17 1.63
N VAL A 199 -27.16 -3.02 0.64
CA VAL A 199 -27.83 -4.33 0.51
C VAL A 199 -27.52 -5.26 1.70
N LEU A 200 -26.28 -5.25 2.19
CA LEU A 200 -25.85 -6.14 3.27
C LEU A 200 -26.31 -5.67 4.66
N ILE A 201 -26.32 -4.36 4.89
CA ILE A 201 -26.65 -3.75 6.17
C ILE A 201 -28.14 -3.36 6.23
N GLY A 202 -28.73 -2.84 5.12
CA GLY A 202 -30.09 -2.33 5.04
C GLY A 202 -31.18 -3.38 4.86
N GLY A 203 -30.80 -4.64 4.58
CA GLY A 203 -31.76 -5.73 4.26
C GLY A 203 -32.69 -6.18 5.39
N ASP A 204 -32.64 -5.58 6.58
CA ASP A 204 -33.45 -5.97 7.74
C ASP A 204 -34.66 -5.04 8.02
N GLU A 205 -34.71 -3.83 7.45
CA GLU A 205 -35.83 -2.93 7.65
C GLU A 205 -37.12 -3.33 6.87
N SER A 206 -36.97 -4.15 5.83
CA SER A 206 -38.11 -4.59 4.98
C SER A 206 -38.79 -5.89 5.43
N ARG A 207 -38.36 -6.46 6.58
CA ARG A 207 -38.90 -7.72 7.12
C ARG A 207 -39.67 -7.60 8.46
N ARG A 208 -40.03 -6.38 8.87
CA ARG A 208 -40.88 -6.14 10.03
C ARG A 208 -42.27 -5.67 9.65
#